data_2a8bf074e977ad6838d2f1e783d30842
#
_entry.id   2a8bf074e977ad6838d2f1e783d30842
#
_cell.length_a   1.000
_cell.length_b   1.000
_cell.length_c   1.000
_cell.angle_alpha   90.00
_cell.angle_beta   90.00
_cell.angle_gamma   90.00
#
_symmetry.space_group_name_H-M   'P 1'
#
loop_
_entity.id
_entity.type
_entity.pdbx_description
1 polymer ?
#
loop_
_entity_poly.entity_id
_entity_poly.type
_entity_poly.pdbx_seq_one_letter_code
_entity_poly.pdbx_strand_id
1 'polypeptide(L)'
;MTNTFDVIIAGAGSVGTPTAFSLAKAGLSVLVIDPLASTGQGSNKHAIGGVRATHSDPTKIQLCANSINILSSWLETYGDDIEWKAGGYSFVAYDHSIEKTLKDLLSLQISLGLDIDWRDTAGIVELVPDINTDGLLGGTYSPGDGFASPMKTNFAFFSHAVRFGAEFHFNEKVTVVHTRGGKISQVDTNKGSYSTPVFINAAGSWSTVVSDLLGVSIPVKPDAHEAGITESIAPMVGPMIVDIRERPGSSNFYFYQHQTGKFIFCVTPNPQIWGLYDKDTSEFLPMGCRRLIEVVPKLANARIRRTWRGTYPMTPDGSPLLGNVEGIGGYLLATGMCGQGFMLGPGVAELITHLVTGTLSEQEVQSLHALRFDRAFTSKEKLK
;
A
#
# COMPACT_ATOMS: atom_id res chain seq x y z
N MET A 1 32.39 11.93 3.37
CA MET A 1 31.05 11.33 3.54
C MET A 1 31.08 10.53 4.83
N THR A 2 30.11 10.71 5.70
CA THR A 2 30.02 9.93 6.93
C THR A 2 29.61 8.50 6.55
N ASN A 3 30.38 7.50 6.98
CA ASN A 3 30.04 6.09 6.75
C ASN A 3 29.21 5.49 7.91
N THR A 4 28.64 6.36 8.76
CA THR A 4 27.87 5.95 9.94
C THR A 4 26.54 6.67 9.96
N PHE A 5 25.46 5.91 10.12
CA PHE A 5 24.08 6.38 10.18
C PHE A 5 23.36 5.79 11.39
N ASP A 6 22.40 6.51 11.95
CA ASP A 6 21.51 5.97 12.99
C ASP A 6 20.64 4.86 12.44
N VAL A 7 20.18 5.02 11.18
CA VAL A 7 19.29 4.06 10.51
C VAL A 7 19.69 3.87 9.06
N ILE A 8 19.73 2.63 8.61
CA ILE A 8 19.81 2.29 7.17
C ILE A 8 18.53 1.57 6.75
N ILE A 9 17.96 1.99 5.62
CA ILE A 9 16.74 1.43 5.05
C ILE A 9 17.04 0.78 3.70
N ALA A 10 16.66 -0.47 3.51
CA ALA A 10 16.67 -1.13 2.22
C ALA A 10 15.34 -0.94 1.50
N GLY A 11 15.36 -0.18 0.40
CA GLY A 11 14.21 0.10 -0.46
C GLY A 11 13.67 1.52 -0.36
N ALA A 12 13.62 2.22 -1.50
CA ALA A 12 13.09 3.60 -1.66
C ALA A 12 11.67 3.61 -2.26
N GLY A 13 10.82 2.67 -1.85
CA GLY A 13 9.42 2.57 -2.27
C GLY A 13 8.45 3.35 -1.39
N SER A 14 7.15 3.07 -1.54
CA SER A 14 6.04 3.69 -0.80
C SER A 14 6.05 3.46 0.72
N VAL A 15 6.95 2.64 1.23
CA VAL A 15 7.15 2.44 2.67
C VAL A 15 8.50 3.04 3.11
N GLY A 16 9.59 2.67 2.45
CA GLY A 16 10.93 3.11 2.89
C GLY A 16 11.16 4.61 2.72
N THR A 17 10.60 5.24 1.68
CA THR A 17 10.76 6.69 1.47
C THR A 17 10.00 7.51 2.53
N PRO A 18 8.72 7.26 2.84
CA PRO A 18 8.05 7.90 3.97
C PRO A 18 8.72 7.61 5.32
N THR A 19 9.25 6.39 5.52
CA THR A 19 9.99 6.04 6.75
C THR A 19 11.25 6.88 6.88
N ALA A 20 12.02 7.05 5.80
CA ALA A 20 13.19 7.92 5.79
C ALA A 20 12.84 9.39 6.09
N PHE A 21 11.73 9.88 5.52
CA PHE A 21 11.22 11.21 5.81
C PHE A 21 10.88 11.39 7.29
N SER A 22 10.12 10.46 7.87
CA SER A 22 9.68 10.55 9.25
C SER A 22 10.85 10.48 10.24
N LEU A 23 11.81 9.55 10.02
CA LEU A 23 13.02 9.42 10.85
C LEU A 23 13.94 10.64 10.73
N ALA A 24 14.18 11.14 9.52
CA ALA A 24 15.02 12.33 9.32
C ALA A 24 14.38 13.58 9.92
N LYS A 25 13.05 13.73 9.80
CA LYS A 25 12.29 14.79 10.47
C LYS A 25 12.39 14.71 12.01
N ALA A 26 12.52 13.49 12.56
CA ALA A 26 12.78 13.27 13.97
C ALA A 26 14.24 13.53 14.39
N GLY A 27 15.11 13.94 13.47
CA GLY A 27 16.52 14.31 13.73
C GLY A 27 17.54 13.17 13.62
N LEU A 28 17.15 12.01 13.10
CA LEU A 28 18.07 10.88 12.91
C LEU A 28 18.82 11.00 11.57
N SER A 29 20.07 10.55 11.55
CA SER A 29 20.82 10.36 10.32
C SER A 29 20.37 9.09 9.61
N VAL A 30 19.86 9.22 8.39
CA VAL A 30 19.21 8.13 7.65
C VAL A 30 19.85 7.92 6.29
N LEU A 31 20.21 6.69 5.96
CA LEU A 31 20.61 6.27 4.62
C LEU A 31 19.58 5.33 4.04
N VAL A 32 19.08 5.62 2.84
CA VAL A 32 18.24 4.71 2.05
C VAL A 32 19.05 4.13 0.90
N ILE A 33 19.03 2.81 0.75
CA ILE A 33 19.74 2.08 -0.31
C ILE A 33 18.72 1.41 -1.21
N ASP A 34 18.79 1.70 -2.53
CA ASP A 34 17.88 1.09 -3.52
C ASP A 34 18.66 0.69 -4.79
N PRO A 35 18.50 -0.54 -5.29
CA PRO A 35 19.17 -0.99 -6.51
C PRO A 35 18.64 -0.31 -7.79
N LEU A 36 17.50 0.37 -7.73
CA LEU A 36 16.92 1.07 -8.87
C LEU A 36 17.43 2.52 -8.96
N ALA A 37 17.16 3.18 -10.08
CA ALA A 37 17.76 4.46 -10.41
C ALA A 37 17.16 5.67 -9.69
N SER A 38 16.00 5.52 -9.06
CA SER A 38 15.33 6.59 -8.31
C SER A 38 14.26 6.05 -7.37
N THR A 39 13.72 6.93 -6.53
CA THR A 39 12.63 6.58 -5.61
C THR A 39 11.38 6.10 -6.35
N GLY A 40 10.64 5.17 -5.75
CA GLY A 40 9.34 4.70 -6.24
C GLY A 40 9.37 3.75 -7.45
N GLN A 41 10.54 3.32 -7.92
CA GLN A 41 10.68 2.52 -9.14
C GLN A 41 10.36 1.03 -8.98
N GLY A 42 10.18 0.52 -7.77
CA GLY A 42 9.67 -0.82 -7.49
C GLY A 42 8.16 -0.93 -7.74
N SER A 43 7.45 -1.59 -6.83
CA SER A 43 5.98 -1.77 -6.94
C SER A 43 5.20 -0.44 -6.94
N ASN A 44 5.74 0.63 -6.33
CA ASN A 44 5.05 1.91 -6.21
C ASN A 44 4.63 2.53 -7.57
N LYS A 45 5.48 2.47 -8.60
CA LYS A 45 5.16 3.01 -9.94
C LYS A 45 4.00 2.27 -10.64
N HIS A 46 3.64 1.10 -10.14
CA HIS A 46 2.55 0.27 -10.66
C HIS A 46 1.26 0.42 -9.85
N ALA A 47 1.30 1.10 -8.68
CA ALA A 47 0.13 1.36 -7.87
C ALA A 47 -0.86 2.28 -8.58
N ILE A 48 -2.15 2.07 -8.36
CA ILE A 48 -3.21 2.89 -8.96
C ILE A 48 -3.61 4.09 -8.10
N GLY A 49 -3.10 4.19 -6.88
CA GLY A 49 -3.19 5.41 -6.07
C GLY A 49 -4.32 5.48 -5.08
N GLY A 50 -5.12 4.43 -4.92
CA GLY A 50 -6.18 4.40 -3.91
C GLY A 50 -5.67 4.38 -2.48
N VAL A 51 -6.32 5.15 -1.60
CA VAL A 51 -6.03 5.22 -0.16
C VAL A 51 -7.34 5.12 0.61
N ARG A 52 -7.48 4.08 1.42
CA ARG A 52 -8.68 3.83 2.21
C ARG A 52 -8.34 3.32 3.61
N ALA A 53 -9.16 3.68 4.59
CA ALA A 53 -9.15 3.08 5.91
C ALA A 53 -10.20 1.97 6.08
N THR A 54 -11.03 1.75 5.09
CA THR A 54 -12.06 0.70 5.05
C THR A 54 -11.43 -0.69 4.96
N HIS A 55 -11.09 -1.27 6.12
CA HIS A 55 -10.49 -2.61 6.28
C HIS A 55 -11.30 -3.45 7.28
N SER A 56 -11.00 -4.75 7.37
CA SER A 56 -11.53 -5.65 8.40
C SER A 56 -10.56 -5.84 9.58
N ASP A 57 -9.30 -5.47 9.44
CA ASP A 57 -8.26 -5.55 10.46
C ASP A 57 -8.15 -4.20 11.20
N PRO A 58 -8.36 -4.16 12.53
CA PRO A 58 -8.32 -2.92 13.32
C PRO A 58 -6.99 -2.15 13.17
N THR A 59 -5.86 -2.86 13.14
CA THR A 59 -4.55 -2.24 13.03
C THR A 59 -4.36 -1.56 11.67
N LYS A 60 -4.83 -2.21 10.60
CA LYS A 60 -4.81 -1.61 9.26
C LYS A 60 -5.72 -0.39 9.15
N ILE A 61 -6.90 -0.43 9.79
CA ILE A 61 -7.80 0.73 9.87
C ILE A 61 -7.05 1.93 10.44
N GLN A 62 -6.37 1.77 11.58
CA GLN A 62 -5.64 2.84 12.26
C GLN A 62 -4.46 3.36 11.42
N LEU A 63 -3.63 2.46 10.87
CA LEU A 63 -2.51 2.85 10.04
C LEU A 63 -2.94 3.60 8.78
N CYS A 64 -4.04 3.17 8.15
CA CYS A 64 -4.57 3.86 6.98
C CYS A 64 -5.26 5.18 7.33
N ALA A 65 -5.94 5.29 8.47
CA ALA A 65 -6.49 6.55 8.96
C ALA A 65 -5.37 7.59 9.18
N ASN A 66 -4.26 7.20 9.79
CA ASN A 66 -3.07 8.06 9.92
C ASN A 66 -2.51 8.45 8.54
N SER A 67 -2.43 7.51 7.60
CA SER A 67 -1.99 7.81 6.23
C SER A 67 -2.91 8.83 5.54
N ILE A 68 -4.23 8.69 5.69
CA ILE A 68 -5.21 9.64 5.14
C ILE A 68 -4.99 11.03 5.74
N ASN A 69 -4.81 11.14 7.06
CA ASN A 69 -4.55 12.41 7.72
C ASN A 69 -3.28 13.09 7.18
N ILE A 70 -2.20 12.33 7.01
CA ILE A 70 -0.93 12.84 6.45
C ILE A 70 -1.12 13.31 5.01
N LEU A 71 -1.74 12.48 4.16
CA LEU A 71 -1.87 12.76 2.73
C LEU A 71 -2.87 13.88 2.45
N SER A 72 -3.99 13.93 3.18
CA SER A 72 -5.02 14.96 3.00
C SER A 72 -4.55 16.36 3.39
N SER A 73 -3.67 16.46 4.39
CA SER A 73 -3.08 17.71 4.84
C SER A 73 -1.76 18.08 4.14
N TRP A 74 -1.26 17.22 3.23
CA TRP A 74 0.07 17.38 2.65
C TRP A 74 0.28 18.71 1.93
N LEU A 75 -0.67 19.10 1.08
CA LEU A 75 -0.58 20.35 0.31
C LEU A 75 -0.51 21.58 1.25
N GLU A 76 -1.34 21.60 2.29
CA GLU A 76 -1.35 22.68 3.28
C GLU A 76 -0.06 22.72 4.11
N THR A 77 0.45 21.53 4.49
CA THR A 77 1.59 21.41 5.38
C THR A 77 2.93 21.63 4.67
N TYR A 78 3.07 21.12 3.44
CA TYR A 78 4.36 21.07 2.73
C TYR A 78 4.38 21.82 1.39
N GLY A 79 3.22 22.22 0.85
CA GLY A 79 3.11 22.99 -0.38
C GLY A 79 3.18 22.17 -1.68
N ASP A 80 3.41 20.86 -1.62
CA ASP A 80 3.48 20.01 -2.81
C ASP A 80 2.09 19.46 -3.16
N ASP A 81 1.70 19.58 -4.43
CA ASP A 81 0.49 18.95 -4.95
C ASP A 81 0.76 17.47 -5.30
N ILE A 82 0.37 16.57 -4.41
CA ILE A 82 0.41 15.12 -4.58
C ILE A 82 -0.82 14.57 -5.32
N GLU A 83 -1.70 15.45 -5.81
CA GLU A 83 -2.99 15.10 -6.42
C GLU A 83 -3.94 14.35 -5.47
N TRP A 84 -3.89 14.69 -4.17
CA TRP A 84 -4.84 14.14 -3.21
C TRP A 84 -6.25 14.57 -3.55
N LYS A 85 -7.17 13.60 -3.59
CA LYS A 85 -8.59 13.83 -3.73
C LYS A 85 -9.36 12.95 -2.77
N ALA A 86 -10.11 13.54 -1.85
CA ALA A 86 -11.11 12.87 -1.04
C ALA A 86 -12.35 12.60 -1.91
N GLY A 87 -12.32 11.51 -2.66
CA GLY A 87 -13.42 11.08 -3.53
C GLY A 87 -14.31 10.01 -2.90
N GLY A 88 -13.84 9.45 -1.80
CA GLY A 88 -14.46 8.32 -1.09
C GLY A 88 -14.15 6.96 -1.70
N TYR A 89 -14.57 5.93 -0.96
CA TYR A 89 -14.56 4.52 -1.36
C TYR A 89 -15.94 3.91 -1.15
N SER A 90 -16.34 3.04 -2.06
CA SER A 90 -17.56 2.26 -1.96
C SER A 90 -17.29 0.80 -2.31
N PHE A 91 -17.57 -0.11 -1.38
CA PHE A 91 -17.66 -1.53 -1.63
C PHE A 91 -19.09 -1.87 -1.97
N VAL A 92 -19.34 -2.28 -3.22
CA VAL A 92 -20.69 -2.59 -3.72
C VAL A 92 -21.05 -4.06 -3.47
N ALA A 93 -22.31 -4.31 -3.13
CA ALA A 93 -22.85 -5.64 -2.90
C ALA A 93 -23.91 -5.98 -3.92
N TYR A 94 -23.72 -7.12 -4.60
CA TYR A 94 -24.66 -7.70 -5.55
C TYR A 94 -25.15 -9.08 -5.10
N ASP A 95 -24.76 -9.53 -3.91
CA ASP A 95 -25.26 -10.73 -3.25
C ASP A 95 -25.35 -10.52 -1.74
N HIS A 96 -26.24 -11.27 -1.09
CA HIS A 96 -26.52 -11.13 0.34
C HIS A 96 -25.37 -11.54 1.24
N SER A 97 -24.44 -12.38 0.78
CA SER A 97 -23.27 -12.77 1.58
C SER A 97 -22.27 -11.61 1.68
N ILE A 98 -22.07 -10.89 0.59
CA ILE A 98 -21.24 -9.68 0.56
C ILE A 98 -21.91 -8.57 1.36
N GLU A 99 -23.22 -8.32 1.14
CA GLU A 99 -24.01 -7.35 1.91
C GLU A 99 -23.85 -7.59 3.41
N LYS A 100 -24.06 -8.83 3.85
CA LYS A 100 -23.90 -9.21 5.26
C LYS A 100 -22.48 -8.93 5.76
N THR A 101 -21.46 -9.34 5.01
CA THR A 101 -20.06 -9.14 5.39
C THR A 101 -19.73 -7.66 5.56
N LEU A 102 -20.18 -6.81 4.63
CA LEU A 102 -19.95 -5.37 4.68
C LEU A 102 -20.67 -4.73 5.87
N LYS A 103 -21.95 -5.06 6.09
CA LYS A 103 -22.74 -4.54 7.23
C LYS A 103 -22.19 -4.99 8.58
N ASP A 104 -21.74 -6.25 8.72
CA ASP A 104 -21.14 -6.77 9.94
C ASP A 104 -19.85 -6.01 10.34
N LEU A 105 -19.13 -5.42 9.39
CA LEU A 105 -17.90 -4.67 9.64
C LEU A 105 -18.13 -3.21 10.06
N LEU A 106 -19.30 -2.63 9.76
CA LEU A 106 -19.58 -1.21 10.03
C LEU A 106 -19.38 -0.85 11.50
N SER A 107 -19.88 -1.67 12.42
CA SER A 107 -19.74 -1.40 13.87
C SER A 107 -18.28 -1.28 14.30
N LEU A 108 -17.42 -2.16 13.82
CA LEU A 108 -15.98 -2.10 14.08
C LEU A 108 -15.36 -0.83 13.46
N GLN A 109 -15.64 -0.56 12.21
CA GLN A 109 -15.07 0.58 11.47
C GLN A 109 -15.48 1.90 12.10
N ILE A 110 -16.76 2.08 12.46
CA ILE A 110 -17.28 3.26 13.15
C ILE A 110 -16.65 3.38 14.54
N SER A 111 -16.52 2.28 15.31
CA SER A 111 -15.90 2.32 16.64
C SER A 111 -14.43 2.74 16.63
N LEU A 112 -13.76 2.59 15.48
CA LEU A 112 -12.38 3.03 15.23
C LEU A 112 -12.31 4.43 14.59
N GLY A 113 -13.44 5.14 14.52
CA GLY A 113 -13.51 6.53 14.08
C GLY A 113 -13.67 6.74 12.58
N LEU A 114 -13.98 5.69 11.79
CA LEU A 114 -14.27 5.89 10.38
C LEU A 114 -15.65 6.53 10.17
N ASP A 115 -15.69 7.55 9.32
CA ASP A 115 -16.93 8.06 8.73
C ASP A 115 -17.32 7.11 7.58
N ILE A 116 -18.17 6.16 7.87
CA ILE A 116 -18.61 5.13 6.93
C ILE A 116 -20.06 4.72 7.22
N ASP A 117 -20.85 4.57 6.17
CA ASP A 117 -22.21 4.10 6.28
C ASP A 117 -22.57 3.08 5.19
N TRP A 118 -23.77 2.48 5.33
CA TRP A 118 -24.39 1.67 4.29
C TRP A 118 -25.31 2.55 3.45
N ARG A 119 -25.13 2.52 2.13
CA ARG A 119 -26.03 3.12 1.15
C ARG A 119 -26.82 2.01 0.47
N ASP A 120 -28.14 2.21 0.33
CA ASP A 120 -28.97 1.34 -0.49
C ASP A 120 -28.69 1.56 -1.99
N THR A 121 -29.41 0.85 -2.86
CA THR A 121 -29.23 0.95 -4.31
C THR A 121 -29.39 2.40 -4.79
N ALA A 122 -30.36 3.15 -4.26
CA ALA A 122 -30.57 4.55 -4.66
C ALA A 122 -29.39 5.44 -4.26
N GLY A 123 -28.88 5.27 -3.03
CA GLY A 123 -27.69 5.99 -2.54
C GLY A 123 -26.42 5.66 -3.31
N ILE A 124 -26.23 4.42 -3.79
CA ILE A 124 -25.11 4.08 -4.67
C ILE A 124 -25.26 4.69 -6.06
N VAL A 125 -26.50 4.76 -6.60
CA VAL A 125 -26.79 5.42 -7.89
C VAL A 125 -26.50 6.94 -7.81
N GLU A 126 -26.72 7.59 -6.67
CA GLU A 126 -26.31 9.00 -6.46
C GLU A 126 -24.80 9.19 -6.59
N LEU A 127 -23.99 8.23 -6.08
CA LEU A 127 -22.53 8.26 -6.17
C LEU A 127 -22.00 7.89 -7.56
N VAL A 128 -22.71 6.98 -8.24
CA VAL A 128 -22.33 6.43 -9.55
C VAL A 128 -23.60 6.27 -10.40
N PRO A 129 -24.06 7.32 -11.09
CA PRO A 129 -25.34 7.33 -11.80
C PRO A 129 -25.52 6.24 -12.87
N ASP A 130 -24.43 5.79 -13.48
CA ASP A 130 -24.45 4.77 -14.54
C ASP A 130 -24.04 3.36 -14.06
N ILE A 131 -24.04 3.12 -12.73
CA ILE A 131 -23.77 1.80 -12.18
C ILE A 131 -24.86 0.80 -12.61
N ASN A 132 -24.47 -0.43 -12.87
CA ASN A 132 -25.42 -1.50 -13.13
C ASN A 132 -26.25 -1.79 -11.86
N THR A 133 -27.55 -1.55 -11.92
CA THR A 133 -28.47 -1.77 -10.79
C THR A 133 -29.08 -3.18 -10.76
N ASP A 134 -28.83 -4.00 -11.79
CA ASP A 134 -29.36 -5.38 -11.82
C ASP A 134 -28.69 -6.23 -10.74
N GLY A 135 -29.47 -6.61 -9.73
CA GLY A 135 -29.03 -7.33 -8.55
C GLY A 135 -28.23 -6.49 -7.52
N LEU A 136 -28.07 -5.18 -7.71
CA LEU A 136 -27.39 -4.31 -6.74
C LEU A 136 -28.24 -4.16 -5.47
N LEU A 137 -27.69 -4.53 -4.33
CA LEU A 137 -28.31 -4.44 -3.00
C LEU A 137 -27.94 -3.14 -2.26
N GLY A 138 -26.83 -2.52 -2.65
CA GLY A 138 -26.26 -1.33 -2.02
C GLY A 138 -24.75 -1.45 -1.89
N GLY A 139 -24.17 -0.70 -0.96
CA GLY A 139 -22.75 -0.71 -0.68
C GLY A 139 -22.38 0.14 0.52
N THR A 140 -21.14 0.02 0.98
CA THR A 140 -20.60 0.96 1.97
C THR A 140 -20.11 2.21 1.28
N TYR A 141 -20.10 3.34 1.99
CA TYR A 141 -19.47 4.56 1.52
C TYR A 141 -18.68 5.23 2.65
N SER A 142 -17.40 5.50 2.39
CA SER A 142 -16.49 6.22 3.28
C SER A 142 -15.98 7.47 2.57
N PRO A 143 -16.54 8.66 2.83
CA PRO A 143 -16.20 9.89 2.09
C PRO A 143 -14.78 10.41 2.35
N GLY A 144 -14.20 10.08 3.52
CA GLY A 144 -12.84 10.48 3.90
C GLY A 144 -11.73 9.71 3.17
N ASP A 145 -12.04 8.54 2.63
CA ASP A 145 -11.13 7.79 1.78
C ASP A 145 -10.92 8.51 0.43
N GLY A 146 -9.85 8.20 -0.29
CA GLY A 146 -9.58 8.90 -1.53
C GLY A 146 -8.47 8.28 -2.36
N PHE A 147 -7.82 9.10 -3.14
CA PHE A 147 -6.65 8.70 -3.95
C PHE A 147 -5.67 9.85 -4.12
N ALA A 148 -4.41 9.49 -4.40
CA ALA A 148 -3.35 10.42 -4.75
C ALA A 148 -2.45 9.81 -5.84
N SER A 149 -1.59 10.63 -6.44
CA SER A 149 -0.59 10.15 -7.39
C SER A 149 0.55 9.41 -6.68
N PRO A 150 0.73 8.08 -6.89
CA PRO A 150 1.78 7.35 -6.18
C PRO A 150 3.19 7.88 -6.45
N MET A 151 3.43 8.35 -7.67
CA MET A 151 4.75 8.87 -8.04
C MET A 151 5.01 10.26 -7.46
N LYS A 152 4.03 11.16 -7.52
CA LYS A 152 4.17 12.51 -6.92
C LYS A 152 4.30 12.42 -5.41
N THR A 153 3.47 11.61 -4.76
CA THR A 153 3.52 11.38 -3.31
C THR A 153 4.89 10.85 -2.87
N ASN A 154 5.38 9.80 -3.54
CA ASN A 154 6.67 9.23 -3.17
C ASN A 154 7.83 10.21 -3.42
N PHE A 155 7.76 11.02 -4.51
CA PHE A 155 8.74 12.06 -4.78
C PHE A 155 8.67 13.21 -3.78
N ALA A 156 7.49 13.60 -3.33
CA ALA A 156 7.31 14.61 -2.29
C ALA A 156 7.94 14.16 -0.96
N PHE A 157 7.65 12.94 -0.50
CA PHE A 157 8.34 12.36 0.67
C PHE A 157 9.85 12.32 0.49
N PHE A 158 10.35 11.89 -0.66
CA PHE A 158 11.78 11.88 -0.98
C PHE A 158 12.40 13.27 -0.87
N SER A 159 11.79 14.27 -1.50
CA SER A 159 12.31 15.63 -1.52
C SER A 159 12.40 16.23 -0.11
N HIS A 160 11.39 16.00 0.72
CA HIS A 160 11.40 16.46 2.10
C HIS A 160 12.35 15.64 2.98
N ALA A 161 12.47 14.33 2.78
CA ALA A 161 13.47 13.51 3.49
C ALA A 161 14.88 14.03 3.27
N VAL A 162 15.25 14.35 2.01
CA VAL A 162 16.54 14.97 1.67
C VAL A 162 16.71 16.34 2.32
N ARG A 163 15.67 17.18 2.35
CA ARG A 163 15.71 18.50 3.06
C ARG A 163 15.94 18.33 4.56
N PHE A 164 15.46 17.24 5.18
CA PHE A 164 15.73 16.92 6.58
C PHE A 164 17.05 16.17 6.79
N GLY A 165 17.86 15.96 5.75
CA GLY A 165 19.20 15.39 5.84
C GLY A 165 19.30 13.90 5.57
N ALA A 166 18.24 13.23 5.11
CA ALA A 166 18.34 11.84 4.67
C ALA A 166 19.18 11.72 3.38
N GLU A 167 20.02 10.69 3.32
CA GLU A 167 20.79 10.35 2.13
C GLU A 167 20.13 9.20 1.37
N PHE A 168 20.13 9.25 0.03
CA PHE A 168 19.57 8.20 -0.83
C PHE A 168 20.63 7.74 -1.82
N HIS A 169 20.99 6.47 -1.75
CA HIS A 169 21.92 5.83 -2.65
C HIS A 169 21.16 4.94 -3.64
N PHE A 170 21.00 5.43 -4.85
CA PHE A 170 20.40 4.72 -5.96
C PHE A 170 21.41 3.93 -6.79
N ASN A 171 20.94 2.92 -7.55
CA ASN A 171 21.79 1.97 -8.27
C ASN A 171 22.79 1.29 -7.32
N GLU A 172 22.39 1.09 -6.08
CA GLU A 172 23.18 0.50 -5.03
C GLU A 172 22.41 -0.60 -4.32
N LYS A 173 23.02 -1.78 -4.16
CA LYS A 173 22.36 -2.96 -3.63
C LYS A 173 23.05 -3.42 -2.36
N VAL A 174 22.27 -3.66 -1.31
CA VAL A 174 22.75 -4.35 -0.09
C VAL A 174 23.21 -5.77 -0.46
N THR A 175 24.41 -6.14 -0.05
CA THR A 175 25.01 -7.45 -0.34
C THR A 175 25.29 -8.27 0.90
N VAL A 176 25.64 -7.64 2.03
CA VAL A 176 25.87 -8.30 3.32
C VAL A 176 25.34 -7.42 4.44
N VAL A 177 24.79 -8.02 5.46
CA VAL A 177 24.43 -7.35 6.72
C VAL A 177 25.17 -8.03 7.86
N HIS A 178 25.98 -7.26 8.58
CA HIS A 178 26.82 -7.76 9.67
C HIS A 178 26.16 -7.55 11.02
N THR A 179 26.33 -8.53 11.88
CA THR A 179 25.94 -8.44 13.30
C THR A 179 27.14 -8.56 14.21
N ARG A 180 27.11 -7.87 15.35
CA ARG A 180 28.10 -7.98 16.43
C ARG A 180 27.37 -8.18 17.75
N GLY A 181 27.63 -9.28 18.42
CA GLY A 181 26.94 -9.61 19.67
C GLY A 181 25.41 -9.73 19.50
N GLY A 182 24.94 -10.29 18.36
CA GLY A 182 23.52 -10.45 18.05
C GLY A 182 22.79 -9.15 17.68
N LYS A 183 23.50 -8.05 17.40
CA LYS A 183 22.93 -6.75 17.00
C LYS A 183 23.49 -6.30 15.66
N ILE A 184 22.70 -5.59 14.86
CA ILE A 184 23.14 -4.96 13.62
C ILE A 184 24.33 -4.04 13.91
N SER A 185 25.34 -4.06 13.03
CA SER A 185 26.56 -3.25 13.18
C SER A 185 26.99 -2.57 11.88
N GLN A 186 26.79 -3.21 10.72
CA GLN A 186 27.24 -2.70 9.43
C GLN A 186 26.42 -3.30 8.30
N VAL A 187 26.24 -2.53 7.23
CA VAL A 187 25.65 -2.96 5.95
C VAL A 187 26.65 -2.74 4.84
N ASP A 188 27.01 -3.81 4.12
CA ASP A 188 27.83 -3.74 2.93
C ASP A 188 26.94 -3.73 1.68
N THR A 189 27.39 -2.98 0.71
CA THR A 189 26.74 -2.85 -0.59
C THR A 189 27.72 -3.18 -1.72
N ASN A 190 27.26 -3.17 -2.94
CA ASN A 190 28.13 -3.27 -4.11
C ASN A 190 28.98 -2.00 -4.36
N LYS A 191 28.87 -0.95 -3.51
CA LYS A 191 29.62 0.31 -3.66
C LYS A 191 30.38 0.74 -2.41
N GLY A 192 30.04 0.23 -1.24
CA GLY A 192 30.69 0.61 0.01
C GLY A 192 30.14 -0.10 1.23
N SER A 193 30.64 0.30 2.39
CA SER A 193 30.26 -0.25 3.69
C SER A 193 29.82 0.88 4.62
N TYR A 194 28.71 0.69 5.35
CA TYR A 194 28.09 1.70 6.20
C TYR A 194 27.78 1.11 7.57
N SER A 195 28.21 1.79 8.63
CA SER A 195 27.91 1.38 10.01
C SER A 195 26.53 1.89 10.45
N THR A 196 25.77 1.05 11.13
CA THR A 196 24.46 1.43 11.69
C THR A 196 24.07 0.49 12.82
N PRO A 197 23.40 0.98 13.88
CA PRO A 197 22.75 0.11 14.87
C PRO A 197 21.36 -0.40 14.43
N VAL A 198 20.73 0.22 13.41
CA VAL A 198 19.37 -0.12 12.97
C VAL A 198 19.33 -0.29 11.46
N PHE A 199 18.83 -1.46 11.02
CA PHE A 199 18.61 -1.78 9.62
C PHE A 199 17.14 -2.15 9.39
N ILE A 200 16.47 -1.43 8.47
CA ILE A 200 15.06 -1.60 8.15
C ILE A 200 14.90 -2.24 6.78
N ASN A 201 14.24 -3.38 6.71
CA ASN A 201 13.88 -4.02 5.45
C ASN A 201 12.51 -3.51 4.96
N ALA A 202 12.54 -2.55 4.02
CA ALA A 202 11.40 -2.00 3.31
C ALA A 202 11.42 -2.38 1.81
N ALA A 203 12.06 -3.52 1.46
CA ALA A 203 12.33 -3.93 0.09
C ALA A 203 11.11 -4.56 -0.64
N GLY A 204 9.90 -4.47 -0.08
CA GLY A 204 8.64 -4.88 -0.72
C GLY A 204 8.70 -6.33 -1.22
N SER A 205 8.51 -6.54 -2.52
CA SER A 205 8.52 -7.87 -3.14
C SER A 205 9.89 -8.57 -3.10
N TRP A 206 10.96 -7.85 -2.78
CA TRP A 206 12.33 -8.38 -2.62
C TRP A 206 12.74 -8.52 -1.16
N SER A 207 11.83 -8.30 -0.21
CA SER A 207 12.15 -8.33 1.23
C SER A 207 12.64 -9.69 1.72
N THR A 208 12.22 -10.80 1.12
CA THR A 208 12.75 -12.13 1.40
C THR A 208 14.26 -12.21 1.10
N VAL A 209 14.67 -11.69 -0.07
CA VAL A 209 16.09 -11.66 -0.47
C VAL A 209 16.95 -10.86 0.52
N VAL A 210 16.40 -9.76 1.05
CA VAL A 210 17.09 -8.93 2.04
C VAL A 210 17.14 -9.63 3.40
N SER A 211 16.05 -10.29 3.82
CA SER A 211 16.01 -11.05 5.09
C SER A 211 16.94 -12.27 5.06
N ASP A 212 17.08 -12.91 3.91
CA ASP A 212 18.00 -14.06 3.72
C ASP A 212 19.46 -13.71 4.00
N LEU A 213 19.87 -12.43 3.82
CA LEU A 213 21.22 -11.95 4.18
C LEU A 213 21.52 -12.07 5.67
N LEU A 214 20.48 -12.17 6.50
CA LEU A 214 20.57 -12.36 7.95
C LEU A 214 20.13 -13.76 8.39
N GLY A 215 19.84 -14.66 7.45
CA GLY A 215 19.34 -16.00 7.74
C GLY A 215 17.90 -16.02 8.28
N VAL A 216 17.13 -14.95 8.08
CA VAL A 216 15.75 -14.81 8.54
C VAL A 216 14.77 -15.16 7.42
N SER A 217 14.02 -16.23 7.60
CA SER A 217 12.93 -16.59 6.67
C SER A 217 11.66 -15.84 7.03
N ILE A 218 11.14 -15.05 6.10
CA ILE A 218 9.87 -14.33 6.26
C ILE A 218 8.83 -14.84 5.28
N PRO A 219 7.55 -14.95 5.68
CA PRO A 219 6.49 -15.51 4.83
C PRO A 219 5.93 -14.47 3.84
N VAL A 220 6.81 -13.89 3.02
CA VAL A 220 6.42 -12.94 1.97
C VAL A 220 6.61 -13.60 0.61
N LYS A 221 5.54 -13.60 -0.21
CA LYS A 221 5.57 -14.15 -1.56
C LYS A 221 5.01 -13.15 -2.56
N PRO A 222 5.77 -12.77 -3.60
CA PRO A 222 5.27 -11.87 -4.63
C PRO A 222 4.11 -12.48 -5.42
N ASP A 223 3.03 -11.71 -5.62
CA ASP A 223 1.88 -12.04 -6.47
C ASP A 223 1.72 -10.95 -7.53
N ALA A 224 1.55 -11.31 -8.80
CA ALA A 224 1.52 -10.37 -9.90
C ALA A 224 0.09 -9.96 -10.25
N HIS A 225 -0.18 -8.65 -10.23
CA HIS A 225 -1.48 -8.04 -10.53
C HIS A 225 -1.38 -7.11 -11.72
N GLU A 226 -2.48 -6.99 -12.47
CA GLU A 226 -2.53 -6.13 -13.65
C GLU A 226 -3.58 -5.04 -13.52
N ALA A 227 -3.27 -3.89 -14.11
CA ALA A 227 -4.12 -2.73 -14.16
C ALA A 227 -4.21 -2.15 -15.57
N GLY A 228 -5.26 -1.40 -15.83
CA GLY A 228 -5.49 -0.73 -17.10
C GLY A 228 -5.96 0.71 -16.91
N ILE A 229 -5.80 1.52 -17.96
CA ILE A 229 -6.28 2.91 -18.01
C ILE A 229 -6.96 3.18 -19.34
N THR A 230 -8.11 3.86 -19.29
CA THR A 230 -8.87 4.25 -20.47
C THR A 230 -8.41 5.58 -21.08
N GLU A 231 -9.00 5.96 -22.19
CA GLU A 231 -9.05 7.35 -22.65
C GLU A 231 -9.83 8.22 -21.65
N SER A 232 -9.75 9.56 -21.83
CA SER A 232 -10.53 10.50 -21.02
C SER A 232 -12.00 10.46 -21.40
N ILE A 233 -12.86 10.38 -20.39
CA ILE A 233 -14.32 10.31 -20.48
C ILE A 233 -14.88 11.41 -19.58
N ALA A 234 -16.04 11.94 -19.88
CA ALA A 234 -16.70 12.93 -19.02
C ALA A 234 -16.84 12.40 -17.57
N PRO A 235 -16.75 13.25 -16.54
CA PRO A 235 -16.92 12.83 -15.15
C PRO A 235 -18.27 12.14 -14.93
N MET A 236 -18.22 10.95 -14.31
CA MET A 236 -19.41 10.13 -14.07
C MET A 236 -19.29 9.24 -12.82
N VAL A 237 -18.10 9.12 -12.20
CA VAL A 237 -17.87 8.32 -11.00
C VAL A 237 -17.14 9.16 -9.96
N GLY A 238 -17.73 9.29 -8.77
CA GLY A 238 -17.16 10.03 -7.64
C GLY A 238 -16.12 9.20 -6.87
N PRO A 239 -16.54 8.13 -6.18
CA PRO A 239 -15.67 7.33 -5.34
C PRO A 239 -14.87 6.28 -6.13
N MET A 240 -13.87 5.67 -5.46
CA MET A 240 -13.33 4.39 -5.91
C MET A 240 -14.32 3.29 -5.59
N ILE A 241 -14.65 2.49 -6.60
CA ILE A 241 -15.60 1.37 -6.50
C ILE A 241 -14.82 0.07 -6.38
N VAL A 242 -15.24 -0.77 -5.43
CA VAL A 242 -14.68 -2.11 -5.22
C VAL A 242 -15.80 -3.15 -5.30
N ASP A 243 -15.63 -4.08 -6.22
CA ASP A 243 -16.50 -5.25 -6.39
C ASP A 243 -15.73 -6.52 -6.04
N ILE A 244 -16.03 -7.08 -4.87
CA ILE A 244 -15.36 -8.28 -4.33
C ILE A 244 -16.02 -9.59 -4.77
N ARG A 245 -16.94 -9.57 -5.74
CA ARG A 245 -17.50 -10.79 -6.30
C ARG A 245 -16.44 -11.61 -7.02
N GLU A 246 -16.37 -12.89 -6.74
CA GLU A 246 -15.56 -13.81 -7.53
C GLU A 246 -16.15 -13.97 -8.94
N ARG A 247 -15.28 -13.94 -9.93
CA ARG A 247 -15.58 -14.19 -11.35
C ARG A 247 -14.51 -15.08 -11.95
N PRO A 248 -14.75 -15.75 -13.07
CA PRO A 248 -13.73 -16.54 -13.75
C PRO A 248 -12.45 -15.72 -13.97
N GLY A 249 -11.36 -16.18 -13.36
CA GLY A 249 -10.04 -15.53 -13.43
C GLY A 249 -9.81 -14.38 -12.44
N SER A 250 -10.81 -13.94 -11.65
CA SER A 250 -10.65 -12.82 -10.71
C SER A 250 -11.45 -12.98 -9.42
N SER A 251 -10.87 -12.60 -8.30
CA SER A 251 -11.53 -12.55 -6.99
C SER A 251 -12.00 -11.17 -6.60
N ASN A 252 -11.37 -10.12 -7.12
CA ASN A 252 -11.65 -8.74 -6.78
C ASN A 252 -11.41 -7.85 -8.00
N PHE A 253 -12.23 -6.82 -8.13
CA PHE A 253 -12.13 -5.80 -9.17
C PHE A 253 -12.37 -4.44 -8.54
N TYR A 254 -11.54 -3.44 -8.86
CA TYR A 254 -11.74 -2.09 -8.37
C TYR A 254 -11.28 -1.07 -9.40
N PHE A 255 -11.95 0.09 -9.39
CA PHE A 255 -11.69 1.17 -10.33
C PHE A 255 -12.10 2.51 -9.75
N TYR A 256 -11.55 3.56 -10.32
CA TYR A 256 -11.98 4.94 -10.08
C TYR A 256 -11.80 5.79 -11.33
N GLN A 257 -12.46 6.94 -11.35
CA GLN A 257 -12.24 7.92 -12.39
C GLN A 257 -11.29 9.01 -11.89
N HIS A 258 -10.10 9.06 -12.51
CA HIS A 258 -9.10 10.09 -12.24
C HIS A 258 -9.61 11.48 -12.69
N GLN A 259 -9.14 12.55 -12.06
CA GLN A 259 -9.53 13.95 -12.40
C GLN A 259 -9.31 14.33 -13.87
N THR A 260 -8.45 13.61 -14.59
CA THR A 260 -8.26 13.76 -16.05
C THR A 260 -9.35 13.05 -16.87
N GLY A 261 -10.38 12.51 -16.24
CA GLY A 261 -11.47 11.77 -16.87
C GLY A 261 -11.18 10.30 -17.20
N LYS A 262 -9.95 9.82 -16.97
CA LYS A 262 -9.57 8.45 -17.30
C LYS A 262 -10.02 7.50 -16.19
N PHE A 263 -10.56 6.34 -16.58
CA PHE A 263 -10.79 5.25 -15.64
C PHE A 263 -9.52 4.44 -15.46
N ILE A 264 -9.13 4.23 -14.22
CA ILE A 264 -8.04 3.33 -13.83
C ILE A 264 -8.68 2.16 -13.12
N PHE A 265 -8.35 0.94 -13.53
CA PHE A 265 -8.96 -0.28 -13.02
C PHE A 265 -7.92 -1.38 -12.81
N CYS A 266 -8.17 -2.24 -11.85
CA CYS A 266 -7.29 -3.34 -11.48
C CYS A 266 -8.10 -4.60 -11.16
N VAL A 267 -7.51 -5.75 -11.44
CA VAL A 267 -8.08 -7.07 -11.13
C VAL A 267 -7.13 -7.81 -10.20
N THR A 268 -7.68 -8.44 -9.18
CA THR A 268 -6.96 -9.45 -8.40
C THR A 268 -7.14 -10.79 -9.08
N PRO A 269 -6.07 -11.43 -9.58
CA PRO A 269 -6.17 -12.71 -10.28
C PRO A 269 -6.58 -13.84 -9.32
N ASN A 270 -7.39 -14.77 -9.84
CA ASN A 270 -7.74 -16.02 -9.16
C ASN A 270 -7.72 -17.17 -10.19
N PRO A 271 -6.75 -18.13 -10.10
CA PRO A 271 -5.74 -18.29 -9.05
C PRO A 271 -4.68 -17.18 -9.05
N GLN A 272 -3.98 -17.04 -7.92
CA GLN A 272 -2.87 -16.09 -7.75
C GLN A 272 -1.70 -16.42 -8.69
N ILE A 273 -1.01 -15.37 -9.16
CA ILE A 273 0.10 -15.48 -10.11
C ILE A 273 1.41 -15.20 -9.38
N TRP A 274 1.95 -16.24 -8.74
CA TRP A 274 3.14 -16.12 -7.92
C TRP A 274 4.41 -15.88 -8.72
N GLY A 275 5.14 -14.83 -8.39
CA GLY A 275 6.43 -14.48 -8.97
C GLY A 275 6.63 -12.99 -9.17
N LEU A 276 7.86 -12.62 -9.56
CA LEU A 276 8.26 -11.25 -9.88
C LEU A 276 8.06 -11.01 -11.38
N TYR A 277 6.80 -10.90 -11.81
CA TYR A 277 6.46 -10.63 -13.21
C TYR A 277 6.10 -9.15 -13.39
N ASP A 278 6.76 -8.49 -14.33
CA ASP A 278 6.61 -7.06 -14.65
C ASP A 278 5.97 -6.79 -16.03
N LYS A 279 5.78 -7.83 -16.84
CA LYS A 279 5.15 -7.71 -18.16
C LYS A 279 3.67 -8.04 -18.06
N ASP A 280 2.86 -7.15 -18.60
CA ASP A 280 1.42 -7.37 -18.77
C ASP A 280 1.11 -8.47 -19.79
N THR A 281 -0.10 -9.02 -19.66
CA THR A 281 -0.54 -10.17 -20.49
C THR A 281 -1.73 -9.79 -21.36
N SER A 282 -1.93 -10.55 -22.44
CA SER A 282 -3.12 -10.42 -23.28
C SER A 282 -4.39 -10.93 -22.60
N GLU A 283 -4.28 -11.73 -21.54
CA GLU A 283 -5.40 -12.32 -20.79
C GLU A 283 -6.10 -11.31 -19.89
N PHE A 284 -5.34 -10.36 -19.34
CA PHE A 284 -5.88 -9.34 -18.44
C PHE A 284 -6.93 -8.46 -19.10
N LEU A 285 -6.66 -7.98 -20.32
CA LEU A 285 -7.48 -6.97 -20.96
C LEU A 285 -8.95 -7.39 -21.16
N PRO A 286 -9.26 -8.57 -21.77
CA PRO A 286 -10.66 -8.99 -21.90
C PRO A 286 -11.34 -9.28 -20.55
N MET A 287 -10.59 -9.72 -19.53
CA MET A 287 -11.10 -9.97 -18.19
C MET A 287 -11.43 -8.65 -17.48
N GLY A 288 -10.49 -7.71 -17.43
CA GLY A 288 -10.67 -6.40 -16.81
C GLY A 288 -11.78 -5.58 -17.46
N CYS A 289 -11.88 -5.60 -18.81
CA CYS A 289 -12.94 -4.92 -19.53
C CYS A 289 -14.33 -5.53 -19.22
N ARG A 290 -14.45 -6.86 -19.16
CA ARG A 290 -15.71 -7.50 -18.75
C ARG A 290 -16.15 -7.07 -17.36
N ARG A 291 -15.23 -7.06 -16.39
CA ARG A 291 -15.52 -6.58 -15.02
C ARG A 291 -15.98 -5.12 -15.02
N LEU A 292 -15.29 -4.27 -15.77
CA LEU A 292 -15.63 -2.84 -15.85
C LEU A 292 -17.01 -2.62 -16.44
N ILE A 293 -17.37 -3.31 -17.54
CA ILE A 293 -18.66 -3.22 -18.20
C ILE A 293 -19.77 -3.86 -17.35
N GLU A 294 -19.46 -4.93 -16.61
CA GLU A 294 -20.41 -5.56 -15.69
C GLU A 294 -20.89 -4.57 -14.62
N VAL A 295 -19.97 -3.72 -14.10
CA VAL A 295 -20.31 -2.72 -13.07
C VAL A 295 -20.81 -1.42 -13.67
N VAL A 296 -20.23 -0.95 -14.80
CA VAL A 296 -20.63 0.30 -15.48
C VAL A 296 -20.83 0.02 -16.97
N PRO A 297 -22.00 -0.43 -17.42
CA PRO A 297 -22.27 -0.84 -18.82
C PRO A 297 -22.01 0.25 -19.85
N LYS A 298 -22.16 1.52 -19.48
CA LYS A 298 -21.91 2.69 -20.34
C LYS A 298 -20.46 2.78 -20.84
N LEU A 299 -19.51 2.10 -20.15
CA LEU A 299 -18.11 2.05 -20.54
C LEU A 299 -17.79 1.01 -21.63
N ALA A 300 -18.79 0.32 -22.20
CA ALA A 300 -18.59 -0.71 -23.21
C ALA A 300 -17.79 -0.25 -24.46
N ASN A 301 -17.85 1.04 -24.79
CA ASN A 301 -17.16 1.62 -25.93
C ASN A 301 -15.89 2.43 -25.53
N ALA A 302 -15.50 2.41 -24.25
CA ALA A 302 -14.31 3.09 -23.77
C ALA A 302 -13.06 2.43 -24.34
N ARG A 303 -12.12 3.25 -24.83
CA ARG A 303 -10.85 2.74 -25.39
C ARG A 303 -9.81 2.61 -24.29
N ILE A 304 -9.17 1.44 -24.23
CA ILE A 304 -8.04 1.25 -23.32
C ILE A 304 -6.77 1.85 -23.95
N ARG A 305 -6.05 2.65 -23.16
CA ARG A 305 -4.84 3.34 -23.59
C ARG A 305 -3.56 2.60 -23.22
N ARG A 306 -3.58 1.94 -22.07
CA ARG A 306 -2.41 1.25 -21.53
C ARG A 306 -2.85 0.20 -20.52
N THR A 307 -2.06 -0.87 -20.45
CA THR A 307 -2.04 -1.86 -19.37
C THR A 307 -0.67 -1.87 -18.72
N TRP A 308 -0.57 -2.36 -17.51
CA TRP A 308 0.70 -2.58 -16.82
C TRP A 308 0.53 -3.62 -15.72
N ARG A 309 1.64 -4.18 -15.29
CA ARG A 309 1.70 -5.21 -14.26
C ARG A 309 2.61 -4.80 -13.13
N GLY A 310 2.21 -5.09 -11.89
CA GLY A 310 2.98 -4.87 -10.68
C GLY A 310 2.93 -6.08 -9.76
N THR A 311 3.76 -6.09 -8.71
CA THR A 311 3.83 -7.18 -7.75
C THR A 311 3.36 -6.74 -6.37
N TYR A 312 2.60 -7.60 -5.72
CA TYR A 312 2.13 -7.44 -4.33
C TYR A 312 2.95 -8.37 -3.43
N PRO A 313 3.67 -7.86 -2.42
CA PRO A 313 4.35 -8.68 -1.42
C PRO A 313 3.31 -9.28 -0.46
N MET A 314 2.80 -10.47 -0.80
CA MET A 314 1.74 -11.14 -0.05
C MET A 314 2.25 -11.85 1.17
N THR A 315 1.50 -11.76 2.26
CA THR A 315 1.62 -12.55 3.48
C THR A 315 0.46 -13.55 3.58
N PRO A 316 0.55 -14.58 4.43
CA PRO A 316 -0.49 -15.61 4.53
C PRO A 316 -1.87 -15.08 4.92
N ASP A 317 -1.93 -14.06 5.78
CA ASP A 317 -3.18 -13.46 6.30
C ASP A 317 -3.60 -12.15 5.60
N GLY A 318 -2.76 -11.61 4.72
CA GLY A 318 -3.04 -10.36 4.01
C GLY A 318 -2.77 -9.09 4.83
N SER A 319 -2.00 -9.19 5.93
CA SER A 319 -1.59 -8.07 6.78
C SER A 319 -0.07 -7.91 6.80
N PRO A 320 0.46 -6.67 6.99
CA PRO A 320 1.90 -6.40 6.96
C PRO A 320 2.73 -7.18 7.96
N LEU A 321 4.05 -7.20 7.75
CA LEU A 321 5.06 -7.63 8.71
C LEU A 321 5.81 -6.40 9.18
N LEU A 322 5.63 -6.01 10.45
CA LEU A 322 6.20 -4.79 11.03
C LEU A 322 6.93 -5.08 12.34
N GLY A 323 7.97 -4.28 12.59
CA GLY A 323 8.66 -4.24 13.88
C GLY A 323 9.91 -5.10 13.96
N ASN A 324 10.36 -5.36 15.18
CA ASN A 324 11.61 -6.07 15.47
C ASN A 324 11.57 -7.53 15.04
N VAL A 325 12.71 -8.03 14.59
CA VAL A 325 12.94 -9.46 14.39
C VAL A 325 13.62 -10.01 15.64
N GLU A 326 12.96 -10.95 16.29
CA GLU A 326 13.50 -11.58 17.51
C GLU A 326 14.84 -12.26 17.23
N GLY A 327 15.79 -12.12 18.17
CA GLY A 327 17.15 -12.68 18.04
C GLY A 327 18.15 -11.80 17.29
N ILE A 328 17.74 -10.72 16.60
CA ILE A 328 18.64 -9.80 15.91
C ILE A 328 18.31 -8.36 16.30
N GLY A 329 19.04 -7.84 17.30
CA GLY A 329 18.82 -6.46 17.76
C GLY A 329 19.10 -5.44 16.66
N GLY A 330 18.17 -4.49 16.47
CA GLY A 330 18.24 -3.45 15.46
C GLY A 330 17.85 -3.87 14.04
N TYR A 331 17.38 -5.11 13.82
CA TYR A 331 16.78 -5.49 12.54
C TYR A 331 15.26 -5.33 12.60
N LEU A 332 14.73 -4.51 11.69
CA LEU A 332 13.30 -4.21 11.61
C LEU A 332 12.72 -4.62 10.25
N LEU A 333 11.49 -5.09 10.27
CA LEU A 333 10.68 -5.31 9.07
C LEU A 333 9.66 -4.18 8.90
N ALA A 334 9.52 -3.72 7.67
CA ALA A 334 8.46 -2.83 7.20
C ALA A 334 8.02 -3.29 5.79
N THR A 335 7.44 -4.49 5.70
CA THR A 335 7.18 -5.19 4.45
C THR A 335 5.88 -6.01 4.47
N GLY A 336 5.61 -6.77 3.41
CA GLY A 336 4.42 -7.64 3.35
C GLY A 336 3.11 -6.87 3.20
N MET A 337 3.09 -5.74 2.52
CA MET A 337 1.94 -4.83 2.46
C MET A 337 0.77 -5.32 1.60
N CYS A 338 0.86 -6.48 0.96
CA CYS A 338 -0.24 -7.15 0.25
C CYS A 338 -0.97 -6.26 -0.78
N GLY A 339 -0.23 -5.46 -1.54
CA GLY A 339 -0.79 -4.51 -2.52
C GLY A 339 -1.24 -3.18 -1.92
N GLN A 340 -1.15 -3.01 -0.61
CA GLN A 340 -1.63 -1.83 0.11
C GLN A 340 -0.48 -0.90 0.56
N GLY A 341 0.73 -1.10 0.04
CA GLY A 341 1.92 -0.35 0.46
C GLY A 341 1.80 1.16 0.27
N PHE A 342 1.09 1.62 -0.73
CA PHE A 342 0.87 3.04 -0.95
C PHE A 342 -0.01 3.66 0.14
N MET A 343 -1.13 3.02 0.46
CA MET A 343 -2.06 3.52 1.48
C MET A 343 -1.58 3.32 2.92
N LEU A 344 -0.79 2.28 3.18
CA LEU A 344 -0.26 1.98 4.52
C LEU A 344 1.04 2.74 4.82
N GLY A 345 1.84 3.04 3.78
CA GLY A 345 3.21 3.52 3.92
C GLY A 345 3.41 4.71 4.84
N PRO A 346 2.64 5.80 4.71
CA PRO A 346 2.77 6.96 5.60
C PRO A 346 2.50 6.64 7.08
N GLY A 347 1.42 5.91 7.40
CA GLY A 347 1.11 5.50 8.78
C GLY A 347 2.12 4.48 9.34
N VAL A 348 2.60 3.57 8.51
CA VAL A 348 3.70 2.65 8.88
C VAL A 348 4.98 3.43 9.17
N ALA A 349 5.27 4.48 8.41
CA ALA A 349 6.45 5.31 8.61
C ALA A 349 6.46 5.99 9.99
N GLU A 350 5.32 6.52 10.44
CA GLU A 350 5.20 7.08 11.80
C GLU A 350 5.38 6.00 12.87
N LEU A 351 4.70 4.86 12.73
CA LEU A 351 4.80 3.73 13.66
C LEU A 351 6.26 3.23 13.80
N ILE A 352 6.96 3.05 12.69
CA ILE A 352 8.37 2.64 12.70
C ILE A 352 9.27 3.73 13.30
N THR A 353 8.97 5.00 13.06
CA THR A 353 9.71 6.11 13.67
C THR A 353 9.53 6.11 15.19
N HIS A 354 8.32 5.95 15.69
CA HIS A 354 8.05 5.85 17.13
C HIS A 354 8.74 4.64 17.76
N LEU A 355 8.80 3.52 17.04
CA LEU A 355 9.54 2.34 17.50
C LEU A 355 11.05 2.63 17.62
N VAL A 356 11.65 3.27 16.62
CA VAL A 356 13.09 3.57 16.61
C VAL A 356 13.47 4.63 17.64
N THR A 357 12.62 5.63 17.84
CA THR A 357 12.84 6.72 18.82
C THR A 357 12.43 6.37 20.25
N GLY A 358 11.77 5.21 20.45
CA GLY A 358 11.29 4.78 21.75
C GLY A 358 10.10 5.59 22.29
N THR A 359 9.27 6.15 21.42
CA THR A 359 8.12 7.01 21.74
C THR A 359 6.76 6.34 21.47
N LEU A 360 6.73 5.01 21.40
CA LEU A 360 5.50 4.24 21.16
C LEU A 360 4.43 4.48 22.22
N SER A 361 3.20 4.71 21.77
CA SER A 361 2.00 4.61 22.59
C SER A 361 1.62 3.15 22.89
N GLU A 362 0.79 2.90 23.88
CA GLU A 362 0.29 1.55 24.19
C GLU A 362 -0.43 0.90 23.00
N GLN A 363 -1.21 1.70 22.25
CA GLN A 363 -1.92 1.25 21.07
C GLN A 363 -0.96 0.83 19.93
N GLU A 364 0.13 1.58 19.73
CA GLU A 364 1.17 1.24 18.73
C GLU A 364 1.95 -0.01 19.13
N VAL A 365 2.21 -0.22 20.41
CA VAL A 365 2.79 -1.48 20.91
C VAL A 365 1.88 -2.67 20.58
N GLN A 366 0.56 -2.53 20.79
CA GLN A 366 -0.41 -3.56 20.40
C GLN A 366 -0.44 -3.79 18.89
N SER A 367 -0.36 -2.73 18.11
CA SER A 367 -0.29 -2.79 16.65
C SER A 367 0.93 -3.56 16.15
N LEU A 368 2.11 -3.27 16.70
CA LEU A 368 3.35 -3.99 16.38
C LEU A 368 3.27 -5.47 16.80
N HIS A 369 2.70 -5.74 17.97
CA HIS A 369 2.49 -7.12 18.42
C HIS A 369 1.55 -7.91 17.49
N ALA A 370 0.48 -7.29 16.99
CA ALA A 370 -0.45 -7.88 16.04
C ALA A 370 0.17 -8.14 14.66
N LEU A 371 1.15 -7.31 14.25
CA LEU A 371 1.79 -7.35 12.93
C LEU A 371 3.21 -7.93 12.94
N ARG A 372 3.67 -8.51 14.04
CA ARG A 372 4.99 -9.16 14.12
C ARG A 372 5.09 -10.31 13.11
N PHE A 373 6.30 -10.57 12.62
CA PHE A 373 6.53 -11.52 11.51
C PHE A 373 6.31 -13.00 11.89
N ASP A 374 6.40 -13.34 13.17
CA ASP A 374 6.26 -14.67 13.74
C ASP A 374 4.88 -14.94 14.37
N ARG A 375 3.90 -14.08 14.08
CA ARG A 375 2.52 -14.24 14.56
C ARG A 375 1.85 -15.50 13.99
N ALA A 376 0.82 -15.98 14.65
CA ALA A 376 -0.08 -16.97 14.07
C ALA A 376 -0.95 -16.32 12.99
N PHE A 377 -0.78 -16.72 11.72
CA PHE A 377 -1.51 -16.17 10.56
C PHE A 377 -2.93 -16.76 10.46
N THR A 378 -3.75 -16.58 11.49
CA THR A 378 -5.09 -17.19 11.62
C THR A 378 -6.22 -16.30 11.11
N SER A 379 -6.06 -14.98 11.18
CA SER A 379 -7.05 -14.03 10.66
C SER A 379 -6.78 -13.75 9.17
N LYS A 380 -7.84 -13.48 8.41
CA LYS A 380 -7.71 -13.04 7.00
C LYS A 380 -8.41 -11.71 6.82
N GLU A 381 -7.75 -10.79 6.13
CA GLU A 381 -8.39 -9.57 5.66
C GLU A 381 -9.55 -9.91 4.73
N LYS A 382 -10.77 -9.45 5.06
CA LYS A 382 -12.00 -9.73 4.32
C LYS A 382 -12.22 -8.78 3.14
N LEU A 383 -11.67 -7.57 3.23
CA LEU A 383 -11.82 -6.51 2.22
C LEU A 383 -10.53 -6.38 1.38
N LYS A 384 -10.20 -7.47 0.70
CA LYS A 384 -8.94 -7.61 -0.02
C LYS A 384 -9.14 -7.69 -1.51
#